data_9c3d10ba739e8b886232fb5dff67d71a
#
_entry.id   9c3d10ba739e8b886232fb5dff67d71a
#
_cell.length_a   1.000
_cell.length_b   1.000
_cell.length_c   1.000
_cell.angle_alpha   90.00
_cell.angle_beta   90.00
_cell.angle_gamma   90.00
#
_symmetry.space_group_name_H-M   'P 1'
#
loop_
_entity.id
_entity.type
_entity.pdbx_description
1 polymer ?
#
loop_
_entity_poly.entity_id
_entity_poly.type
_entity_poly.pdbx_seq_one_letter_code
_entity_poly.pdbx_strand_id
1 'polypeptide(L)'
;MDQETTDQFNESDEEKLIEPYNYIVQNVGKKFRSSLIEAFNFWLQISDDKLRIITNIIEMLHNSSLLIDDIEDNATLRRGQPVAHSIFGIAKTINAANYIYFRCLNLLIKEFPEEIMPKAVKIFTEQLLELHRGQGMDIYWRDSFVCPSEQDYMDMVQRKTGGLFGLGVKLMQLFSTDQRNFSYLIKLLGTYFQIRDDYINLKSASVSQDYF
;
A
#
# COMPACT_ATOMS: atom_id res chain seq x y z
N MET A 1 -15.95 38.82 -5.22
CA MET A 1 -14.55 38.68 -5.66
C MET A 1 -13.77 38.18 -4.45
N ASP A 2 -13.88 36.90 -4.18
CA ASP A 2 -13.17 36.27 -3.08
C ASP A 2 -11.80 35.86 -3.63
N GLN A 3 -10.76 36.55 -3.13
CA GLN A 3 -9.39 36.12 -3.33
C GLN A 3 -9.22 34.82 -2.53
N GLU A 4 -9.22 33.69 -3.24
CA GLU A 4 -8.64 32.47 -2.71
C GLU A 4 -7.16 32.74 -2.42
N THR A 5 -6.87 33.06 -1.18
CA THR A 5 -5.52 32.92 -0.64
C THR A 5 -5.24 31.42 -0.59
N THR A 6 -4.74 30.87 -1.71
CA THR A 6 -4.04 29.58 -1.67
C THR A 6 -2.79 29.82 -0.85
N ASP A 7 -2.90 29.55 0.44
CA ASP A 7 -1.76 29.43 1.33
C ASP A 7 -0.91 28.27 0.77
N GLN A 8 0.08 28.62 -0.05
CA GLN A 8 0.99 27.62 -0.62
C GLN A 8 1.84 27.12 0.54
N PHE A 9 1.48 25.93 1.06
CA PHE A 9 2.31 25.22 2.02
C PHE A 9 3.73 25.10 1.44
N ASN A 10 4.74 25.61 2.18
CA ASN A 10 6.09 25.76 1.67
C ASN A 10 6.71 24.36 1.42
N GLU A 11 7.37 24.17 0.27
CA GLU A 11 8.06 22.90 -0.07
C GLU A 11 9.00 22.43 1.05
N SER A 12 9.72 23.34 1.69
CA SER A 12 10.59 23.04 2.84
C SER A 12 9.83 22.46 4.04
N ASP A 13 8.59 22.86 4.26
CA ASP A 13 7.77 22.35 5.36
C ASP A 13 7.13 21.01 4.97
N GLU A 14 6.78 20.82 3.71
CA GLU A 14 6.33 19.52 3.20
C GLU A 14 7.43 18.46 3.30
N GLU A 15 8.68 18.79 2.96
CA GLU A 15 9.83 17.90 3.14
C GLU A 15 9.99 17.43 4.58
N LYS A 16 9.87 18.34 5.57
CA LYS A 16 9.92 18.01 7.00
C LYS A 16 8.77 17.11 7.44
N LEU A 17 7.59 17.33 6.86
CA LEU A 17 6.39 16.55 7.17
C LEU A 17 6.55 15.10 6.71
N ILE A 18 7.12 14.88 5.52
CA ILE A 18 7.26 13.55 4.92
C ILE A 18 8.62 12.87 5.18
N GLU A 19 9.48 13.40 6.06
CA GLU A 19 10.77 12.77 6.39
C GLU A 19 10.67 11.27 6.71
N PRO A 20 9.69 10.78 7.53
CA PRO A 20 9.55 9.34 7.78
C PRO A 20 9.27 8.53 6.53
N TYR A 21 8.50 9.10 5.60
CA TYR A 21 8.22 8.47 4.30
C TYR A 21 9.47 8.47 3.41
N ASN A 22 10.18 9.57 3.31
CA ASN A 22 11.42 9.64 2.53
C ASN A 22 12.48 8.65 3.04
N TYR A 23 12.54 8.46 4.36
CA TYR A 23 13.44 7.49 4.98
C TYR A 23 13.14 6.05 4.54
N ILE A 24 11.88 5.61 4.55
CA ILE A 24 11.55 4.23 4.15
C ILE A 24 11.74 3.99 2.65
N VAL A 25 11.52 5.02 1.82
CA VAL A 25 11.71 4.95 0.37
C VAL A 25 13.19 4.78 -0.03
N GLN A 26 14.13 5.34 0.74
CA GLN A 26 15.56 5.16 0.51
C GLN A 26 15.99 3.69 0.63
N ASN A 27 15.31 2.92 1.46
CA ASN A 27 15.54 1.49 1.63
C ASN A 27 14.75 0.69 0.58
N VAL A 28 15.27 0.65 -0.65
CA VAL A 28 14.57 0.04 -1.79
C VAL A 28 14.29 -1.44 -1.53
N GLY A 29 13.00 -1.81 -1.50
CA GLY A 29 12.56 -3.20 -1.50
C GLY A 29 12.74 -3.88 -2.86
N LYS A 30 12.27 -5.11 -2.98
CA LYS A 30 12.40 -5.94 -4.20
C LYS A 30 11.57 -5.44 -5.41
N LYS A 31 10.90 -4.28 -5.32
CA LYS A 31 10.04 -3.67 -6.36
C LYS A 31 9.02 -4.63 -6.99
N PHE A 32 8.66 -5.68 -6.27
CA PHE A 32 7.82 -6.75 -6.81
C PHE A 32 6.45 -6.23 -7.28
N ARG A 33 5.85 -5.27 -6.54
CA ARG A 33 4.54 -4.71 -6.89
C ARG A 33 4.59 -3.96 -8.22
N SER A 34 5.63 -3.18 -8.44
CA SER A 34 5.84 -2.46 -9.70
C SER A 34 6.02 -3.44 -10.86
N SER A 35 6.88 -4.46 -10.69
CA SER A 35 7.09 -5.49 -11.71
C SER A 35 5.81 -6.28 -12.02
N LEU A 36 4.94 -6.49 -11.02
CA LEU A 36 3.66 -7.15 -11.24
C LEU A 36 2.70 -6.27 -12.06
N ILE A 37 2.63 -4.97 -11.76
CA ILE A 37 1.82 -4.01 -12.53
C ILE A 37 2.34 -3.94 -13.97
N GLU A 38 3.63 -3.88 -14.18
CA GLU A 38 4.25 -3.94 -15.51
C GLU A 38 3.89 -5.24 -16.25
N ALA A 39 3.91 -6.39 -15.56
CA ALA A 39 3.51 -7.67 -16.14
C ALA A 39 2.03 -7.70 -16.56
N PHE A 40 1.12 -7.10 -15.76
CA PHE A 40 -0.28 -6.97 -16.13
C PHE A 40 -0.46 -6.06 -17.35
N ASN A 41 0.46 -5.11 -17.59
CA ASN A 41 0.40 -4.24 -18.76
C ASN A 41 0.63 -5.00 -20.09
N PHE A 42 1.20 -6.20 -20.04
CA PHE A 42 1.24 -7.09 -21.19
C PHE A 42 -0.17 -7.40 -21.75
N TRP A 43 -1.16 -7.54 -20.88
CA TRP A 43 -2.54 -7.77 -21.29
C TRP A 43 -3.35 -6.48 -21.43
N LEU A 44 -3.16 -5.56 -20.48
CA LEU A 44 -3.99 -4.36 -20.39
C LEU A 44 -3.59 -3.26 -21.39
N GLN A 45 -2.33 -3.23 -21.84
CA GLN A 45 -1.79 -2.37 -22.89
C GLN A 45 -2.16 -0.89 -22.74
N ILE A 46 -2.09 -0.36 -21.52
CA ILE A 46 -2.26 1.06 -21.25
C ILE A 46 -0.97 1.83 -21.60
N SER A 47 -1.09 3.13 -21.82
CA SER A 47 0.06 3.99 -22.11
C SER A 47 1.06 4.05 -20.98
N ASP A 48 2.34 4.26 -21.29
CA ASP A 48 3.43 4.34 -20.31
C ASP A 48 3.21 5.44 -19.28
N ASP A 49 2.62 6.58 -19.68
CA ASP A 49 2.28 7.66 -18.76
C ASP A 49 1.28 7.22 -17.69
N LYS A 50 0.22 6.53 -18.08
CA LYS A 50 -0.79 6.02 -17.14
C LYS A 50 -0.24 4.90 -16.29
N LEU A 51 0.57 4.00 -16.87
CA LEU A 51 1.27 2.95 -16.14
C LEU A 51 2.16 3.57 -15.04
N ARG A 52 2.95 4.57 -15.37
CA ARG A 52 3.84 5.26 -14.43
C ARG A 52 3.07 5.91 -13.27
N ILE A 53 1.97 6.61 -13.56
CA ILE A 53 1.13 7.25 -12.53
C ILE A 53 0.55 6.20 -11.59
N ILE A 54 -0.02 5.12 -12.13
CA ILE A 54 -0.63 4.04 -11.33
C ILE A 54 0.45 3.33 -10.49
N THR A 55 1.59 3.00 -11.08
CA THR A 55 2.71 2.39 -10.35
C THR A 55 3.18 3.26 -9.19
N ASN A 56 3.31 4.59 -9.41
CA ASN A 56 3.68 5.53 -8.37
C ASN A 56 2.65 5.55 -7.22
N ILE A 57 1.36 5.61 -7.53
CA ILE A 57 0.29 5.55 -6.52
C ILE A 57 0.42 4.27 -5.67
N ILE A 58 0.60 3.12 -6.31
CA ILE A 58 0.71 1.83 -5.60
C ILE A 58 1.98 1.76 -4.74
N GLU A 59 3.11 2.28 -5.21
CA GLU A 59 4.35 2.35 -4.43
C GLU A 59 4.21 3.30 -3.23
N MET A 60 3.60 4.47 -3.43
CA MET A 60 3.35 5.43 -2.34
C MET A 60 2.45 4.82 -1.26
N LEU A 61 1.34 4.19 -1.64
CA LEU A 61 0.44 3.52 -0.70
C LEU A 61 1.13 2.38 0.04
N HIS A 62 1.93 1.58 -0.68
CA HIS A 62 2.67 0.49 -0.05
C HIS A 62 3.67 0.98 1.00
N ASN A 63 4.51 1.96 0.65
CA ASN A 63 5.51 2.46 1.58
C ASN A 63 4.85 3.15 2.79
N SER A 64 3.72 3.84 2.59
CA SER A 64 2.93 4.40 3.70
C SER A 64 2.33 3.33 4.59
N SER A 65 1.79 2.24 4.01
CA SER A 65 1.24 1.15 4.81
C SER A 65 2.32 0.48 5.66
N LEU A 66 3.56 0.36 5.18
CA LEU A 66 4.67 -0.18 5.97
C LEU A 66 5.02 0.69 7.18
N LEU A 67 4.88 2.03 7.09
CA LEU A 67 5.12 2.92 8.23
C LEU A 67 4.12 2.68 9.36
N ILE A 68 2.86 2.42 9.01
CA ILE A 68 1.80 2.13 9.98
C ILE A 68 1.96 0.70 10.52
N ASP A 69 2.19 -0.26 9.65
CA ASP A 69 2.41 -1.67 9.97
C ASP A 69 3.56 -1.84 11.00
N ASP A 70 4.69 -1.15 10.79
CA ASP A 70 5.82 -1.16 11.73
C ASP A 70 5.44 -0.66 13.14
N ILE A 71 4.51 0.30 13.25
CA ILE A 71 4.01 0.80 14.53
C ILE A 71 3.04 -0.21 15.16
N GLU A 72 2.10 -0.72 14.36
CA GLU A 72 1.08 -1.68 14.78
C GLU A 72 1.71 -2.99 15.26
N ASP A 73 2.84 -3.40 14.65
CA ASP A 73 3.56 -4.63 14.98
C ASP A 73 4.66 -4.42 16.05
N ASN A 74 4.84 -3.20 16.57
CA ASN A 74 5.96 -2.83 17.46
C ASN A 74 7.32 -3.26 16.89
N ALA A 75 7.49 -3.19 15.57
CA ALA A 75 8.70 -3.59 14.90
C ALA A 75 9.88 -2.71 15.30
N THR A 76 11.07 -3.28 15.34
CA THR A 76 12.33 -2.55 15.64
C THR A 76 13.17 -2.33 14.39
N LEU A 77 13.08 -3.25 13.44
CA LEU A 77 13.84 -3.24 12.21
C LEU A 77 12.94 -3.47 10.99
N ARG A 78 13.25 -2.77 9.89
CA ARG A 78 12.67 -3.00 8.56
C ARG A 78 13.81 -3.10 7.54
N ARG A 79 13.94 -4.24 6.87
CA ARG A 79 15.02 -4.48 5.89
C ARG A 79 16.43 -4.26 6.46
N GLY A 80 16.63 -4.64 7.73
CA GLY A 80 17.91 -4.50 8.41
C GLY A 80 18.25 -3.09 8.89
N GLN A 81 17.32 -2.13 8.77
CA GLN A 81 17.46 -0.76 9.27
C GLN A 81 16.43 -0.49 10.38
N PRO A 82 16.72 0.42 11.33
CA PRO A 82 15.74 0.84 12.31
C PRO A 82 14.45 1.31 11.65
N VAL A 83 13.28 1.02 12.25
CA VAL A 83 11.99 1.50 11.74
C VAL A 83 11.84 3.00 11.90
N ALA A 84 11.06 3.63 11.01
CA ALA A 84 10.91 5.09 10.98
C ALA A 84 10.42 5.68 12.31
N HIS A 85 9.48 5.02 13.00
CA HIS A 85 8.94 5.53 14.26
C HIS A 85 9.95 5.54 15.42
N SER A 86 11.00 4.71 15.35
CA SER A 86 12.11 4.75 16.33
C SER A 86 13.02 5.97 16.12
N ILE A 87 13.08 6.52 14.91
CA ILE A 87 13.92 7.66 14.53
C ILE A 87 13.15 8.97 14.67
N PHE A 88 11.95 9.05 14.12
CA PHE A 88 11.15 10.28 13.99
C PHE A 88 10.04 10.41 15.03
N GLY A 89 9.79 9.36 15.82
CA GLY A 89 8.69 9.26 16.76
C GLY A 89 7.37 8.82 16.11
N ILE A 90 6.51 8.19 16.92
CA ILE A 90 5.24 7.59 16.47
C ILE A 90 4.32 8.66 15.84
N ALA A 91 4.12 9.80 16.52
CA ALA A 91 3.18 10.83 16.07
C ALA A 91 3.52 11.36 14.67
N LYS A 92 4.81 11.67 14.41
CA LYS A 92 5.27 12.18 13.11
C LYS A 92 5.15 11.11 12.04
N THR A 93 5.46 9.85 12.36
CA THR A 93 5.38 8.73 11.43
C THR A 93 3.92 8.45 11.01
N ILE A 94 2.98 8.44 11.97
CA ILE A 94 1.54 8.28 11.66
C ILE A 94 1.06 9.43 10.77
N ASN A 95 1.39 10.68 11.11
CA ASN A 95 0.94 11.83 10.32
C ASN A 95 1.51 11.78 8.89
N ALA A 96 2.80 11.46 8.73
CA ALA A 96 3.43 11.33 7.42
C ALA A 96 2.75 10.24 6.56
N ALA A 97 2.49 9.07 7.15
CA ALA A 97 1.81 7.98 6.45
C ALA A 97 0.40 8.38 5.98
N ASN A 98 -0.41 8.96 6.88
CA ASN A 98 -1.76 9.42 6.55
C ASN A 98 -1.74 10.52 5.47
N TYR A 99 -0.80 11.46 5.56
CA TYR A 99 -0.64 12.50 4.55
C TYR A 99 -0.39 11.90 3.16
N ILE A 100 0.47 10.91 3.05
CA ILE A 100 0.75 10.23 1.79
C ILE A 100 -0.47 9.48 1.25
N TYR A 101 -1.33 8.86 2.09
CA TYR A 101 -2.60 8.28 1.63
C TYR A 101 -3.46 9.31 0.90
N PHE A 102 -3.64 10.50 1.49
CA PHE A 102 -4.41 11.58 0.84
C PHE A 102 -3.70 12.16 -0.37
N ARG A 103 -2.36 12.22 -0.35
CA ARG A 103 -1.57 12.65 -1.50
C ARG A 103 -1.74 11.71 -2.70
N CYS A 104 -1.84 10.39 -2.46
CA CYS A 104 -2.18 9.42 -3.51
C CYS A 104 -3.55 9.68 -4.12
N LEU A 105 -4.56 9.96 -3.28
CA LEU A 105 -5.91 10.29 -3.74
C LEU A 105 -5.91 11.60 -4.54
N ASN A 106 -5.21 12.63 -4.08
CA ASN A 106 -5.09 13.91 -4.79
C ASN A 106 -4.38 13.73 -6.15
N LEU A 107 -3.33 12.90 -6.20
CA LEU A 107 -2.65 12.56 -7.46
C LEU A 107 -3.60 11.88 -8.44
N LEU A 108 -4.39 10.91 -7.97
CA LEU A 108 -5.40 10.23 -8.78
C LEU A 108 -6.42 11.23 -9.34
N ILE A 109 -6.93 12.15 -8.51
CA ILE A 109 -7.91 13.18 -8.92
C ILE A 109 -7.32 14.12 -9.96
N LYS A 110 -6.04 14.51 -9.83
CA LYS A 110 -5.37 15.43 -10.75
C LYS A 110 -5.02 14.82 -12.11
N GLU A 111 -4.62 13.54 -12.11
CA GLU A 111 -4.02 12.90 -13.28
C GLU A 111 -5.03 12.07 -14.11
N PHE A 112 -6.18 11.75 -13.54
CA PHE A 112 -7.19 10.96 -14.25
C PHE A 112 -8.21 11.87 -14.95
N PRO A 113 -8.65 11.52 -16.19
CA PRO A 113 -9.69 12.24 -16.89
C PRO A 113 -11.00 12.34 -16.08
N GLU A 114 -11.70 13.47 -16.20
CA GLU A 114 -12.95 13.73 -15.46
C GLU A 114 -14.00 12.62 -15.63
N GLU A 115 -14.08 12.02 -16.81
CA GLU A 115 -15.09 11.01 -17.12
C GLU A 115 -14.88 9.70 -16.33
N ILE A 116 -13.64 9.37 -16.00
CA ILE A 116 -13.30 8.13 -15.29
C ILE A 116 -12.90 8.37 -13.82
N MET A 117 -12.58 9.60 -13.46
CA MET A 117 -12.13 9.95 -12.12
C MET A 117 -13.11 9.50 -11.02
N PRO A 118 -14.46 9.63 -11.13
CA PRO A 118 -15.36 9.14 -10.09
C PRO A 118 -15.29 7.63 -9.88
N LYS A 119 -15.07 6.87 -10.96
CA LYS A 119 -14.87 5.40 -10.88
C LYS A 119 -13.54 5.07 -10.22
N ALA A 120 -12.50 5.82 -10.56
CA ALA A 120 -11.18 5.63 -9.97
C ALA A 120 -11.17 5.92 -8.46
N VAL A 121 -11.82 7.01 -8.00
CA VAL A 121 -12.00 7.32 -6.59
C VAL A 121 -12.77 6.24 -5.86
N LYS A 122 -13.83 5.71 -6.46
CA LYS A 122 -14.60 4.59 -5.90
C LYS A 122 -13.73 3.36 -5.72
N ILE A 123 -12.99 2.96 -6.76
CA ILE A 123 -12.07 1.80 -6.73
C ILE A 123 -11.01 2.01 -5.63
N PHE A 124 -10.39 3.19 -5.57
CA PHE A 124 -9.40 3.55 -4.57
C PHE A 124 -9.97 3.38 -3.15
N THR A 125 -11.13 3.97 -2.89
CA THR A 125 -11.77 3.92 -1.57
C THR A 125 -12.13 2.49 -1.17
N GLU A 126 -12.78 1.72 -2.07
CA GLU A 126 -13.17 0.34 -1.81
C GLU A 126 -11.95 -0.55 -1.49
N GLN A 127 -10.86 -0.41 -2.25
CA GLN A 127 -9.66 -1.23 -2.03
C GLN A 127 -8.93 -0.86 -0.74
N LEU A 128 -8.86 0.43 -0.38
CA LEU A 128 -8.28 0.84 0.89
C LEU A 128 -9.12 0.39 2.09
N LEU A 129 -10.44 0.42 1.99
CA LEU A 129 -11.33 -0.14 3.03
C LEU A 129 -11.06 -1.65 3.21
N GLU A 130 -10.93 -2.42 2.12
CA GLU A 130 -10.61 -3.84 2.23
C GLU A 130 -9.24 -4.09 2.85
N LEU A 131 -8.22 -3.31 2.47
CA LEU A 131 -6.89 -3.38 3.06
C LEU A 131 -6.94 -3.18 4.59
N HIS A 132 -7.62 -2.12 5.06
CA HIS A 132 -7.75 -1.84 6.49
C HIS A 132 -8.60 -2.89 7.23
N ARG A 133 -9.63 -3.47 6.58
CA ARG A 133 -10.38 -4.59 7.15
C ARG A 133 -9.49 -5.81 7.33
N GLY A 134 -8.63 -6.13 6.36
CA GLY A 134 -7.66 -7.22 6.47
C GLY A 134 -6.66 -6.97 7.60
N GLN A 135 -6.03 -5.81 7.62
CA GLN A 135 -5.08 -5.42 8.67
C GLN A 135 -5.74 -5.42 10.06
N GLY A 136 -6.95 -4.86 10.18
CA GLY A 136 -7.67 -4.82 11.45
C GLY A 136 -8.03 -6.21 11.99
N MET A 137 -8.34 -7.19 11.12
CA MET A 137 -8.59 -8.56 11.56
C MET A 137 -7.30 -9.24 12.01
N ASP A 138 -6.19 -9.03 11.32
CA ASP A 138 -4.88 -9.55 11.70
C ASP A 138 -4.47 -9.05 13.10
N ILE A 139 -4.56 -7.74 13.33
CA ILE A 139 -4.31 -7.10 14.64
C ILE A 139 -5.25 -7.67 15.70
N TYR A 140 -6.55 -7.79 15.40
CA TYR A 140 -7.53 -8.30 16.37
C TYR A 140 -7.20 -9.73 16.83
N TRP A 141 -6.88 -10.63 15.92
CA TRP A 141 -6.55 -12.01 16.26
C TRP A 141 -5.26 -12.11 17.08
N ARG A 142 -4.25 -11.35 16.68
CA ARG A 142 -2.98 -11.27 17.41
C ARG A 142 -3.18 -10.79 18.86
N ASP A 143 -3.86 -9.66 19.03
CA ASP A 143 -3.98 -8.99 20.33
C ASP A 143 -5.00 -9.70 21.24
N SER A 144 -5.97 -10.41 20.66
CA SER A 144 -6.96 -11.20 21.39
C SER A 144 -6.53 -12.67 21.60
N PHE A 145 -5.36 -13.08 21.08
CA PHE A 145 -4.87 -14.47 21.11
C PHE A 145 -5.86 -15.47 20.52
N VAL A 146 -6.58 -15.07 19.47
CA VAL A 146 -7.55 -15.90 18.76
C VAL A 146 -6.91 -16.49 17.52
N CYS A 147 -6.87 -17.81 17.42
CA CYS A 147 -6.46 -18.49 16.20
C CYS A 147 -7.63 -18.49 15.20
N PRO A 148 -7.50 -17.86 14.03
CA PRO A 148 -8.55 -17.86 13.01
C PRO A 148 -8.74 -19.26 12.40
N SER A 149 -9.89 -19.48 11.76
CA SER A 149 -10.03 -20.60 10.84
C SER A 149 -9.18 -20.40 9.59
N GLU A 150 -8.86 -21.50 8.87
CA GLU A 150 -8.14 -21.40 7.60
C GLU A 150 -8.85 -20.47 6.60
N GLN A 151 -10.19 -20.53 6.54
CA GLN A 151 -10.98 -19.68 5.66
C GLN A 151 -10.88 -18.20 6.07
N ASP A 152 -10.98 -17.89 7.37
CA ASP A 152 -10.85 -16.51 7.86
C ASP A 152 -9.45 -15.95 7.60
N TYR A 153 -8.41 -16.78 7.81
CA TYR A 153 -7.04 -16.41 7.47
C TYR A 153 -6.89 -16.09 5.96
N MET A 154 -7.42 -16.95 5.08
CA MET A 154 -7.38 -16.71 3.64
C MET A 154 -8.14 -15.44 3.23
N ASP A 155 -9.28 -15.17 3.85
CA ASP A 155 -10.05 -13.95 3.60
C ASP A 155 -9.29 -12.70 4.07
N MET A 156 -8.63 -12.74 5.22
CA MET A 156 -7.77 -11.66 5.72
C MET A 156 -6.61 -11.40 4.76
N VAL A 157 -5.89 -12.44 4.34
CA VAL A 157 -4.78 -12.36 3.40
C VAL A 157 -5.17 -11.72 2.08
N GLN A 158 -6.34 -12.11 1.53
CA GLN A 158 -6.85 -11.52 0.30
C GLN A 158 -7.12 -10.01 0.43
N ARG A 159 -7.60 -9.57 1.59
CA ARG A 159 -7.88 -8.17 1.89
C ARG A 159 -6.59 -7.39 2.14
N LYS A 160 -5.73 -7.87 3.05
CA LYS A 160 -4.48 -7.20 3.45
C LYS A 160 -3.49 -7.14 2.30
N THR A 161 -3.17 -8.26 1.68
CA THR A 161 -2.11 -8.37 0.67
C THR A 161 -2.63 -8.22 -0.76
N GLY A 162 -3.79 -8.79 -1.07
CA GLY A 162 -4.43 -8.70 -2.39
C GLY A 162 -4.96 -7.31 -2.73
N GLY A 163 -5.29 -6.48 -1.74
CA GLY A 163 -5.94 -5.18 -1.92
C GLY A 163 -5.16 -4.21 -2.80
N LEU A 164 -3.85 -4.06 -2.58
CA LEU A 164 -3.03 -3.15 -3.40
C LEU A 164 -2.80 -3.67 -4.83
N PHE A 165 -2.66 -4.99 -5.02
CA PHE A 165 -2.58 -5.56 -6.36
C PHE A 165 -3.90 -5.35 -7.12
N GLY A 166 -5.03 -5.58 -6.44
CA GLY A 166 -6.35 -5.35 -6.98
C GLY A 166 -6.59 -3.89 -7.35
N LEU A 167 -6.12 -2.95 -6.54
CA LEU A 167 -6.18 -1.52 -6.84
C LEU A 167 -5.44 -1.20 -8.15
N GLY A 168 -4.18 -1.62 -8.27
CA GLY A 168 -3.38 -1.36 -9.47
C GLY A 168 -4.06 -1.87 -10.75
N VAL A 169 -4.45 -3.14 -10.76
CA VAL A 169 -5.09 -3.76 -11.94
C VAL A 169 -6.43 -3.09 -12.27
N LYS A 170 -7.28 -2.81 -11.28
CA LYS A 170 -8.57 -2.14 -11.51
C LYS A 170 -8.42 -0.71 -12.03
N LEU A 171 -7.41 0.05 -11.55
CA LEU A 171 -7.10 1.37 -12.09
C LEU A 171 -6.60 1.29 -13.53
N MET A 172 -5.76 0.31 -13.85
CA MET A 172 -5.31 0.07 -15.22
C MET A 172 -6.47 -0.28 -16.16
N GLN A 173 -7.43 -1.08 -15.70
CA GLN A 173 -8.62 -1.46 -16.49
C GLN A 173 -9.49 -0.27 -16.88
N LEU A 174 -9.42 0.86 -16.16
CA LEU A 174 -10.13 2.09 -16.55
C LEU A 174 -9.60 2.70 -17.86
N PHE A 175 -8.37 2.38 -18.23
CA PHE A 175 -7.70 2.87 -19.43
C PHE A 175 -7.55 1.78 -20.53
N SER A 176 -7.94 0.55 -20.24
CA SER A 176 -7.78 -0.61 -21.12
C SER A 176 -9.09 -1.01 -21.77
N THR A 177 -8.99 -1.56 -22.97
CA THR A 177 -10.11 -2.26 -23.63
C THR A 177 -10.30 -3.68 -23.10
N ASP A 178 -9.29 -4.23 -22.42
CA ASP A 178 -9.36 -5.57 -21.83
C ASP A 178 -10.11 -5.52 -20.48
N GLN A 179 -11.33 -6.03 -20.49
CA GLN A 179 -12.22 -6.09 -19.33
C GLN A 179 -12.32 -7.48 -18.70
N ARG A 180 -11.35 -8.37 -18.98
CA ARG A 180 -11.32 -9.69 -18.34
C ARG A 180 -11.27 -9.59 -16.83
N ASN A 181 -11.88 -10.56 -16.15
CA ASN A 181 -11.85 -10.59 -14.70
C ASN A 181 -10.55 -11.21 -14.19
N PHE A 182 -9.66 -10.39 -13.66
CA PHE A 182 -8.40 -10.81 -13.07
C PHE A 182 -8.51 -11.12 -11.56
N SER A 183 -9.71 -11.03 -10.95
CA SER A 183 -9.87 -11.16 -9.49
C SER A 183 -9.33 -12.48 -8.95
N TYR A 184 -9.52 -13.58 -9.67
CA TYR A 184 -9.01 -14.89 -9.27
C TYR A 184 -7.48 -14.94 -9.27
N LEU A 185 -6.84 -14.43 -10.32
CA LEU A 185 -5.38 -14.36 -10.40
C LEU A 185 -4.78 -13.46 -9.32
N ILE A 186 -5.40 -12.31 -9.06
CA ILE A 186 -4.99 -11.38 -8.01
C ILE A 186 -5.06 -12.05 -6.63
N LYS A 187 -6.15 -12.78 -6.37
CA LYS A 187 -6.32 -13.55 -5.12
C LYS A 187 -5.23 -14.61 -4.95
N LEU A 188 -4.96 -15.40 -5.98
CA LEU A 188 -3.91 -16.42 -5.95
C LEU A 188 -2.53 -15.81 -5.69
N LEU A 189 -2.21 -14.72 -6.35
CA LEU A 189 -0.94 -14.01 -6.15
C LEU A 189 -0.83 -13.47 -4.73
N GLY A 190 -1.87 -12.80 -4.22
CA GLY A 190 -1.89 -12.28 -2.85
C GLY A 190 -1.69 -13.39 -1.82
N THR A 191 -2.42 -14.50 -1.96
CA THR A 191 -2.31 -15.69 -1.10
C THR A 191 -0.90 -16.30 -1.17
N TYR A 192 -0.36 -16.49 -2.37
CA TYR A 192 0.99 -17.03 -2.56
C TYR A 192 2.04 -16.18 -1.85
N PHE A 193 1.95 -14.85 -1.99
CA PHE A 193 2.93 -13.95 -1.38
C PHE A 193 2.86 -13.98 0.14
N GLN A 194 1.68 -13.94 0.74
CA GLN A 194 1.54 -13.98 2.19
C GLN A 194 2.03 -15.32 2.75
N ILE A 195 1.55 -16.44 2.23
CA ILE A 195 1.99 -17.76 2.70
C ILE A 195 3.51 -17.92 2.55
N ARG A 196 4.07 -17.42 1.45
CA ARG A 196 5.52 -17.45 1.25
C ARG A 196 6.26 -16.61 2.29
N ASP A 197 5.78 -15.42 2.60
CA ASP A 197 6.41 -14.54 3.57
C ASP A 197 6.30 -15.13 4.98
N ASP A 198 5.15 -15.65 5.38
CA ASP A 198 4.94 -16.34 6.65
C ASP A 198 5.85 -17.58 6.78
N TYR A 199 5.95 -18.38 5.71
CA TYR A 199 6.84 -19.54 5.68
C TYR A 199 8.32 -19.16 5.82
N ILE A 200 8.76 -18.08 5.14
CA ILE A 200 10.12 -17.57 5.25
C ILE A 200 10.37 -17.07 6.66
N ASN A 201 9.43 -16.36 7.25
CA ASN A 201 9.51 -15.87 8.61
C ASN A 201 9.66 -17.02 9.60
N LEU A 202 8.91 -18.09 9.48
CA LEU A 202 9.04 -19.29 10.33
C LEU A 202 10.38 -20.01 10.16
N LYS A 203 11.01 -19.94 8.98
CA LYS A 203 12.28 -20.63 8.68
C LYS A 203 13.54 -19.81 8.95
N SER A 204 13.47 -18.50 8.95
CA SER A 204 14.64 -17.66 9.16
C SER A 204 15.01 -17.60 10.63
N ALA A 205 16.22 -18.03 10.97
CA ALA A 205 16.76 -17.91 12.33
C ALA A 205 16.86 -16.44 12.82
N SER A 206 16.75 -15.45 11.91
CA SER A 206 16.68 -14.01 12.22
C SER A 206 15.33 -13.59 12.78
N VAL A 207 14.28 -14.37 12.62
CA VAL A 207 12.92 -14.10 13.14
C VAL A 207 12.88 -14.17 14.66
N SER A 208 13.75 -14.97 15.29
CA SER A 208 13.82 -15.05 16.75
C SER A 208 14.31 -13.75 17.43
N GLN A 209 14.76 -12.75 16.67
CA GLN A 209 15.16 -11.42 17.18
C GLN A 209 14.10 -10.34 16.93
N ASP A 210 13.13 -10.59 16.06
CA ASP A 210 12.11 -9.61 15.68
C ASP A 210 10.76 -9.79 16.40
N TYR A 211 10.60 -10.88 17.18
CA TYR A 211 9.35 -11.23 17.87
C TYR A 211 9.44 -11.35 19.41
N PHE A 212 10.57 -10.91 20.03
CA PHE A 212 10.67 -10.85 21.50
C PHE A 212 11.20 -9.51 21.99
#